data_d2feb00d689002579cdf35746d2187d2
#
_entry.id   d2feb00d689002579cdf35746d2187d2
#
_cell.length_a   1.000
_cell.length_b   1.000
_cell.length_c   1.000
_cell.angle_alpha   90.00
_cell.angle_beta   90.00
_cell.angle_gamma   90.00
#
_symmetry.space_group_name_H-M   'P 1'
#
loop_
_entity.id
_entity.type
_entity.pdbx_description
1 polymer ?
#
loop_
_entity_poly.entity_id
_entity_poly.type
_entity_poly.pdbx_seq_one_letter_code
_entity_poly.pdbx_strand_id
1 'polypeptide(L)'
;AIERRKIRLAIVYDVIKEKNHNFVDGLIQLTELWDKLDYPKDSPHTVQGRNNKISPNEYYTQENYDKLYKANCEWFRKELLYLQNK
;
A
#
# COMPACT_ATOMS: atom_id res chain seq x y z
N ALA A 1 -11.66 -14.36 6.61
CA ALA A 1 -11.41 -14.79 7.97
C ALA A 1 -10.39 -13.91 8.69
N ILE A 2 -10.50 -13.83 10.02
CA ILE A 2 -9.66 -12.95 10.84
C ILE A 2 -8.18 -13.32 10.75
N GLU A 3 -7.85 -14.60 10.74
CA GLU A 3 -6.46 -15.04 10.67
C GLU A 3 -5.77 -14.56 9.39
N ARG A 4 -6.47 -14.62 8.27
CA ARG A 4 -5.93 -14.14 6.99
C ARG A 4 -5.72 -12.64 7.01
N ARG A 5 -6.62 -11.90 7.66
CA ARG A 5 -6.50 -10.45 7.80
C ARG A 5 -5.31 -10.08 8.68
N LYS A 6 -5.03 -10.85 9.73
CA LYS A 6 -3.88 -10.62 10.59
C LYS A 6 -2.57 -10.84 9.83
N ILE A 7 -2.51 -11.87 9.01
CA ILE A 7 -1.34 -12.15 8.19
C ILE A 7 -1.11 -11.01 7.21
N ARG A 8 -2.16 -10.56 6.55
CA ARG A 8 -2.09 -9.44 5.61
C ARG A 8 -1.60 -8.18 6.31
N LEU A 9 -2.11 -7.91 7.50
CA LEU A 9 -1.71 -6.74 8.28
C LEU A 9 -0.20 -6.77 8.58
N ALA A 10 0.33 -7.93 8.96
CA ALA A 10 1.75 -8.09 9.26
C ALA A 10 2.61 -7.86 8.01
N ILE A 11 2.16 -8.33 6.86
CA ILE A 11 2.86 -8.15 5.59
C ILE A 11 2.92 -6.67 5.22
N VAL A 12 1.81 -5.95 5.37
CA VAL A 12 1.75 -4.51 5.10
C VAL A 12 2.66 -3.76 6.06
N TYR A 13 2.63 -4.10 7.34
CA TYR A 13 3.47 -3.46 8.35
C TYR A 13 4.95 -3.52 7.96
N ASP A 14 5.42 -4.69 7.51
CA ASP A 14 6.81 -4.88 7.13
C ASP A 14 7.27 -3.90 6.05
N VAL A 15 6.35 -3.50 5.18
CA VAL A 15 6.67 -2.57 4.09
C VAL A 15 6.57 -1.11 4.54
N ILE A 16 5.56 -0.77 5.35
CA ILE A 16 5.31 0.64 5.71
C ILE A 16 6.01 1.09 6.98
N LYS A 17 6.58 0.18 7.76
CA LYS A 17 7.24 0.54 9.01
C LYS A 17 8.41 1.51 8.81
N GLU A 18 8.97 1.54 7.63
CA GLU A 18 10.05 2.45 7.28
C GLU A 18 9.82 2.99 5.87
N LYS A 19 9.75 4.31 5.75
CA LYS A 19 9.53 4.97 4.47
C LYS A 19 10.79 4.88 3.62
N ASN A 20 10.64 4.50 2.36
CA ASN A 20 11.77 4.36 1.45
C ASN A 20 12.36 5.75 1.11
N HIS A 21 13.68 5.86 1.10
CA HIS A 21 14.36 7.12 0.77
C HIS A 21 14.28 7.43 -0.73
N ASN A 22 14.12 6.40 -1.56
CA ASN A 22 13.97 6.55 -3.01
C ASN A 22 12.51 6.33 -3.36
N PHE A 23 11.86 7.39 -3.90
CA PHE A 23 10.42 7.32 -4.17
C PHE A 23 10.08 6.33 -5.29
N VAL A 24 10.96 6.13 -6.27
CA VAL A 24 10.72 5.14 -7.33
C VAL A 24 10.72 3.74 -6.74
N ASP A 25 11.74 3.41 -5.95
CA ASP A 25 11.81 2.11 -5.29
C ASP A 25 10.64 1.93 -4.32
N GLY A 26 10.25 3.00 -3.63
CA GLY A 26 9.11 2.98 -2.73
C GLY A 26 7.80 2.64 -3.43
N LEU A 27 7.56 3.27 -4.58
CA LEU A 27 6.35 3.00 -5.37
C LEU A 27 6.35 1.57 -5.91
N ILE A 28 7.50 1.09 -6.36
CA ILE A 28 7.62 -0.29 -6.83
C ILE A 28 7.36 -1.26 -5.68
N GLN A 29 7.92 -0.97 -4.51
CA GLN A 29 7.74 -1.79 -3.32
C GLN A 29 6.26 -1.90 -2.92
N LEU A 30 5.53 -0.78 -2.94
CA LEU A 30 4.09 -0.76 -2.64
C LEU A 30 3.31 -1.55 -3.69
N THR A 31 3.67 -1.41 -4.95
CA THR A 31 3.02 -2.15 -6.04
C THR A 31 3.21 -3.65 -5.86
N GLU A 32 4.43 -4.08 -5.56
CA GLU A 32 4.74 -5.49 -5.33
C GLU A 32 4.01 -6.03 -4.10
N LEU A 33 3.89 -5.21 -3.06
CA LEU A 33 3.15 -5.57 -1.85
C LEU A 33 1.70 -5.91 -2.18
N TRP A 34 1.00 -4.99 -2.85
CA TRP A 34 -0.43 -5.19 -3.14
C TRP A 34 -0.66 -6.24 -4.23
N ASP A 35 0.31 -6.44 -5.13
CA ASP A 35 0.27 -7.54 -6.09
C ASP A 35 0.31 -8.88 -5.34
N LYS A 36 1.19 -9.00 -4.36
CA LYS A 36 1.29 -10.20 -3.52
C LYS A 36 -0.02 -10.46 -2.77
N LEU A 37 -0.72 -9.41 -2.38
CA LEU A 37 -1.99 -9.51 -1.66
C LEU A 37 -3.20 -9.62 -2.60
N ASP A 38 -2.95 -9.72 -3.90
CA ASP A 38 -3.97 -9.94 -4.94
C ASP A 38 -4.99 -8.79 -5.02
N TYR A 39 -4.55 -7.57 -4.79
CA TYR A 39 -5.34 -6.33 -4.92
C TYR A 39 -6.77 -6.45 -4.40
N PRO A 40 -6.98 -6.59 -3.07
CA PRO A 40 -8.32 -6.62 -2.51
C PRO A 40 -9.04 -5.32 -2.82
N LYS A 41 -10.38 -5.35 -2.81
CA LYS A 41 -11.20 -4.18 -3.17
C LYS A 41 -10.92 -2.95 -2.30
N ASP A 42 -10.49 -3.15 -1.08
CA ASP A 42 -10.18 -2.07 -0.14
C ASP A 42 -8.72 -1.60 -0.21
N SER A 43 -7.97 -2.06 -1.21
CA SER A 43 -6.57 -1.67 -1.37
C SER A 43 -6.42 -0.15 -1.47
N PRO A 44 -5.51 0.45 -0.70
CA PRO A 44 -5.25 1.89 -0.77
C PRO A 44 -4.32 2.29 -1.90
N HIS A 45 -3.80 1.31 -2.65
CA HIS A 45 -2.74 1.55 -3.62
C HIS A 45 -3.27 1.69 -5.04
N THR A 46 -2.73 2.66 -5.78
CA THR A 46 -2.98 2.86 -7.20
C THR A 46 -1.75 2.41 -7.98
N VAL A 47 -1.95 1.57 -8.99
CA VAL A 47 -0.86 1.07 -9.84
C VAL A 47 -0.87 1.83 -11.15
N GLN A 48 0.30 2.24 -11.60
CA GLN A 48 0.45 2.98 -12.87
C GLN A 48 -0.10 2.14 -14.03
N GLY A 49 -1.03 2.72 -14.77
CA GLY A 49 -1.61 2.09 -15.96
C GLY A 49 -2.68 1.03 -15.69
N ARG A 50 -2.91 0.64 -14.42
CA ARG A 50 -3.92 -0.36 -14.08
C ARG A 50 -5.26 0.32 -13.82
N ASN A 51 -6.19 0.17 -14.76
CA ASN A 51 -7.51 0.79 -14.73
C ASN A 51 -7.44 2.33 -14.70
N ASN A 52 -6.36 2.91 -15.23
CA ASN A 52 -6.19 4.35 -15.30
C ASN A 52 -5.23 4.68 -16.46
N LYS A 53 -5.13 5.97 -16.77
CA LYS A 53 -4.28 6.47 -17.86
C LYS A 53 -3.11 7.30 -17.35
N ILE A 54 -2.69 7.03 -16.12
CA ILE A 54 -1.57 7.76 -15.52
C ILE A 54 -0.27 7.36 -16.22
N SER A 55 0.49 8.35 -16.71
CA SER A 55 1.76 8.08 -17.36
C SER A 55 2.83 7.75 -16.29
N PRO A 56 3.93 7.05 -16.68
CA PRO A 56 5.03 6.82 -15.73
C PRO A 56 5.59 8.11 -15.13
N ASN A 57 5.68 9.18 -15.93
CA ASN A 57 6.21 10.45 -15.45
C ASN A 57 5.32 11.09 -14.39
N GLU A 58 4.01 10.89 -14.50
CA GLU A 58 3.05 11.40 -13.51
C GLU A 58 3.03 10.54 -12.27
N TYR A 59 3.21 9.23 -12.43
CA TYR A 59 3.13 8.28 -11.33
C TYR A 59 4.39 8.29 -10.46
N TYR A 60 5.56 8.22 -11.08
CA TYR A 60 6.83 8.12 -10.35
C TYR A 60 7.34 9.49 -9.92
N THR A 61 6.68 10.08 -8.92
CA THR A 61 7.03 11.35 -8.31
C THR A 61 7.08 11.21 -6.81
N GLN A 62 7.86 12.07 -6.16
CA GLN A 62 7.93 12.08 -4.69
C GLN A 62 6.56 12.38 -4.10
N GLU A 63 5.84 13.35 -4.68
CA GLU A 63 4.51 13.73 -4.22
C GLU A 63 3.54 12.55 -4.25
N ASN A 64 3.55 11.78 -5.33
CA ASN A 64 2.67 10.63 -5.46
C ASN A 64 3.05 9.53 -4.47
N TYR A 65 4.34 9.29 -4.27
CA TYR A 65 4.80 8.32 -3.28
C TYR A 65 4.34 8.72 -1.88
N ASP A 66 4.51 10.00 -1.52
CA ASP A 66 4.08 10.51 -0.20
C ASP A 66 2.59 10.28 0.00
N LYS A 67 1.79 10.57 -1.03
CA LYS A 67 0.34 10.38 -1.00
C LYS A 67 -0.05 8.92 -0.79
N LEU A 68 0.54 8.02 -1.58
CA LEU A 68 0.22 6.60 -1.50
C LEU A 68 0.76 5.96 -0.23
N TYR A 69 1.93 6.39 0.23
CA TYR A 69 2.48 5.93 1.50
C TYR A 69 1.53 6.28 2.66
N LYS A 70 1.06 7.53 2.68
CA LYS A 70 0.11 7.98 3.70
C LYS A 70 -1.18 7.17 3.65
N ALA A 71 -1.69 6.90 2.45
CA ALA A 71 -2.90 6.10 2.28
C ALA A 71 -2.72 4.69 2.83
N ASN A 72 -1.54 4.10 2.61
CA ASN A 72 -1.21 2.77 3.12
C ASN A 72 -1.15 2.77 4.66
N CYS A 73 -0.57 3.82 5.25
CA CYS A 73 -0.50 3.94 6.71
C CYS A 73 -1.89 4.10 7.32
N GLU A 74 -2.77 4.85 6.67
CA GLU A 74 -4.15 5.01 7.13
C GLU A 74 -4.93 3.71 7.03
N TRP A 75 -4.76 2.97 5.94
CA TRP A 75 -5.36 1.65 5.78
C TRP A 75 -4.92 0.73 6.92
N PHE A 76 -3.63 0.71 7.20
CA PHE A 76 -3.06 -0.12 8.26
C PHE A 76 -3.68 0.21 9.62
N ARG A 77 -3.79 1.51 9.93
CA ARG A 77 -4.35 1.94 11.21
C ARG A 77 -5.80 1.50 11.36
N LYS A 78 -6.60 1.66 10.32
CA LYS A 78 -8.01 1.25 10.35
C LYS A 78 -8.15 -0.26 10.52
N GLU A 79 -7.34 -1.01 9.81
CA GLU A 79 -7.38 -2.46 9.88
C GLU A 79 -6.95 -2.95 11.25
N LEU A 80 -5.90 -2.34 11.82
CA LEU A 80 -5.43 -2.67 13.16
C LEU A 80 -6.52 -2.44 14.20
N LEU A 81 -7.18 -1.29 14.14
CA LEU A 81 -8.29 -0.98 15.05
C LEU A 81 -9.41 -1.99 14.93
N TYR A 82 -9.77 -2.35 13.71
CA TYR A 82 -10.80 -3.36 13.47
C TYR A 82 -10.44 -4.69 14.15
N LEU A 83 -9.20 -5.14 13.96
CA LEU A 83 -8.75 -6.42 14.50
C LEU A 83 -8.58 -6.40 16.02
N GLN A 84 -8.25 -5.25 16.60
CA GLN A 84 -8.15 -5.10 18.05
C GLN A 84 -9.50 -5.18 18.75
N ASN A 85 -10.58 -4.87 18.04
CA ASN A 85 -11.93 -4.91 18.57
C ASN A 85 -12.61 -6.26 18.35
N LYS A 86 -11.89 -7.26 17.87
CA LYS A 86 -12.36 -8.62 17.65
C LYS A 86 -11.65 -9.57 18.63
#